data_0c4b68c85c881d459101316245b1485d
#
_entry.id   0c4b68c85c881d459101316245b1485d
#
_cell.length_a   1.000
_cell.length_b   1.000
_cell.length_c   1.000
_cell.angle_alpha   90.00
_cell.angle_beta   90.00
_cell.angle_gamma   90.00
#
_symmetry.space_group_name_H-M   'P 1'
#
loop_
_entity.id
_entity.type
_entity.pdbx_description
1 polymer ?
#
loop_
_entity_poly.entity_id
_entity_poly.type
_entity_poly.pdbx_seq_one_letter_code
_entity_poly.pdbx_strand_id
1 'polypeptide(L)'
;KADLKAEGYFKMLNGYTPVFSNAPESIYEMELTRAAIHSFASFASKLKPEISGTAQKNLERTLQFKPNPFMDTSKFIYRIATILSVNNTCFIVPIEDEFGGLIGYYPLLPQRCEVVEYNGAPFLRYTFGSGQKAAIEFERVGVMTQFQYTDDFFGESNAALRPTMQLIHTQNQGIINGVKNSASIRFLAKVANMLKPEDITKERKRFTADNLSAENQSGMVIYDAKFADVKPIESKPFTVNAAQMAQINENVFNYFGTNAGILQNKYTEDEWNAYYEGKIEPFAIQLSLVMSNMTYTARELSFGNAITFTANRLQYASCLLYTSPSPRDYA
;
A
#
# COMPACT_ATOMS: atom_id res chain seq x y z
N LYS A 1 -10.98 33.61 -7.17
CA LYS A 1 -11.90 32.47 -6.94
C LYS A 1 -12.93 32.50 -8.04
N ALA A 2 -12.76 31.69 -9.10
CA ALA A 2 -13.85 31.44 -10.03
C ALA A 2 -14.90 30.61 -9.27
N ASP A 3 -16.11 31.13 -9.22
CA ASP A 3 -17.23 30.44 -8.57
C ASP A 3 -17.69 29.31 -9.50
N LEU A 4 -17.13 28.12 -9.30
CA LEU A 4 -17.24 26.95 -10.17
C LEU A 4 -18.59 26.21 -10.01
N LYS A 5 -19.68 26.94 -9.82
CA LYS A 5 -21.02 26.37 -9.64
C LYS A 5 -21.66 25.82 -10.93
N ALA A 6 -21.06 26.03 -12.10
CA ALA A 6 -21.63 25.55 -13.36
C ALA A 6 -20.97 24.22 -13.79
N GLU A 7 -21.54 23.10 -13.43
CA GLU A 7 -21.08 21.75 -13.83
C GLU A 7 -21.05 21.53 -15.36
N GLY A 8 -21.69 22.36 -16.14
CA GLY A 8 -21.79 22.24 -17.59
C GLY A 8 -20.60 22.77 -18.42
N TYR A 9 -19.63 23.44 -17.78
CA TYR A 9 -18.50 24.06 -18.48
C TYR A 9 -17.20 23.23 -18.46
N PHE A 10 -17.15 22.16 -17.67
CA PHE A 10 -15.96 21.33 -17.56
C PHE A 10 -16.09 20.08 -18.42
N LYS A 11 -15.18 19.91 -19.37
CA LYS A 11 -14.99 18.65 -20.08
C LYS A 11 -14.02 17.78 -19.31
N MET A 12 -14.44 16.60 -18.90
CA MET A 12 -13.55 15.63 -18.25
C MET A 12 -12.51 15.16 -19.26
N LEU A 13 -11.22 15.34 -18.95
CA LEU A 13 -10.12 14.83 -19.74
C LEU A 13 -9.73 13.43 -19.26
N ASN A 14 -9.63 13.27 -17.94
CA ASN A 14 -9.31 11.98 -17.34
C ASN A 14 -9.74 11.91 -15.86
N GLY A 15 -9.89 10.68 -15.35
CA GLY A 15 -10.21 10.39 -13.95
C GLY A 15 -9.59 9.07 -13.50
N TYR A 16 -9.24 8.98 -12.22
CA TYR A 16 -8.67 7.76 -11.67
C TYR A 16 -9.73 6.66 -11.52
N THR A 17 -9.47 5.49 -12.10
CA THR A 17 -10.33 4.30 -11.98
C THR A 17 -9.68 3.31 -11.02
N PRO A 18 -10.24 3.08 -9.81
CA PRO A 18 -9.68 2.12 -8.88
C PRO A 18 -9.85 0.68 -9.39
N VAL A 19 -8.75 -0.08 -9.41
CA VAL A 19 -8.72 -1.46 -9.94
C VAL A 19 -9.43 -2.46 -9.04
N PHE A 20 -9.44 -2.20 -7.74
CA PHE A 20 -9.94 -3.13 -6.73
C PHE A 20 -11.33 -2.76 -6.17
N SER A 21 -12.12 -1.97 -6.90
CA SER A 21 -13.45 -1.54 -6.46
C SER A 21 -14.43 -2.68 -6.17
N ASN A 22 -14.22 -3.85 -6.78
CA ASN A 22 -15.05 -5.06 -6.62
C ASN A 22 -14.28 -6.24 -6.00
N ALA A 23 -13.04 -6.05 -5.53
CA ALA A 23 -12.30 -7.08 -4.83
C ALA A 23 -12.68 -7.06 -3.33
N PRO A 24 -12.74 -8.22 -2.65
CA PRO A 24 -13.08 -8.29 -1.23
C PRO A 24 -12.05 -7.56 -0.33
N GLU A 25 -10.86 -7.26 -0.87
CA GLU A 25 -9.80 -6.56 -0.14
C GLU A 25 -9.08 -5.59 -1.09
N SER A 26 -8.91 -4.34 -0.66
CA SER A 26 -8.06 -3.39 -1.37
C SER A 26 -6.59 -3.77 -1.21
N ILE A 27 -5.73 -3.29 -2.13
CA ILE A 27 -4.28 -3.54 -2.05
C ILE A 27 -3.67 -3.11 -0.71
N TYR A 28 -4.25 -2.12 -0.05
CA TYR A 28 -3.79 -1.61 1.24
C TYR A 28 -4.38 -2.37 2.43
N GLU A 29 -5.40 -3.19 2.23
CA GLU A 29 -6.04 -4.00 3.29
C GLU A 29 -5.35 -5.33 3.51
N MET A 30 -4.60 -5.82 2.54
CA MET A 30 -3.82 -7.04 2.69
C MET A 30 -2.56 -6.80 3.52
N GLU A 31 -2.27 -7.71 4.45
CA GLU A 31 -1.15 -7.62 5.37
C GLU A 31 0.19 -7.46 4.65
N LEU A 32 0.46 -8.30 3.66
CA LEU A 32 1.73 -8.36 2.96
C LEU A 32 2.03 -7.07 2.15
N THR A 33 1.05 -6.59 1.41
CA THR A 33 1.18 -5.36 0.63
C THR A 33 1.24 -4.14 1.52
N ARG A 34 0.44 -4.11 2.61
CA ARG A 34 0.50 -3.04 3.61
C ARG A 34 1.87 -2.97 4.28
N ALA A 35 2.46 -4.12 4.62
CA ALA A 35 3.80 -4.18 5.22
C ALA A 35 4.87 -3.60 4.27
N ALA A 36 4.82 -3.97 2.98
CA ALA A 36 5.74 -3.45 1.96
C ALA A 36 5.59 -1.93 1.78
N ILE A 37 4.35 -1.45 1.66
CA ILE A 37 4.05 -0.01 1.52
C ILE A 37 4.45 0.76 2.78
N HIS A 38 4.14 0.23 3.97
CA HIS A 38 4.51 0.85 5.25
C HIS A 38 6.01 0.97 5.41
N SER A 39 6.78 -0.06 5.06
CA SER A 39 8.24 -0.04 5.10
C SER A 39 8.78 1.09 4.24
N PHE A 40 8.37 1.19 2.98
CA PHE A 40 8.76 2.27 2.08
C PHE A 40 8.38 3.66 2.64
N ALA A 41 7.12 3.85 3.02
CA ALA A 41 6.64 5.12 3.53
C ALA A 41 7.35 5.55 4.82
N SER A 42 7.70 4.60 5.70
CA SER A 42 8.45 4.85 6.94
C SER A 42 9.88 5.29 6.67
N PHE A 43 10.56 4.70 5.68
CA PHE A 43 11.90 5.16 5.30
C PHE A 43 11.85 6.49 4.56
N ALA A 44 10.91 6.67 3.63
CA ALA A 44 10.72 7.93 2.91
C ALA A 44 10.38 9.10 3.87
N SER A 45 9.63 8.85 4.94
CA SER A 45 9.23 9.88 5.91
C SER A 45 10.39 10.49 6.71
N LYS A 46 11.58 9.91 6.62
CA LYS A 46 12.81 10.43 7.23
C LYS A 46 13.52 11.48 6.36
N LEU A 47 13.08 11.68 5.13
CA LEU A 47 13.60 12.73 4.26
C LEU A 47 13.36 14.11 4.87
N LYS A 48 14.36 14.99 4.74
CA LYS A 48 14.30 16.37 5.24
C LYS A 48 14.17 17.34 4.07
N PRO A 49 13.16 18.22 4.07
CA PRO A 49 13.04 19.28 3.09
C PRO A 49 14.00 20.44 3.42
N GLU A 50 14.64 20.96 2.37
CA GLU A 50 15.49 22.15 2.42
C GLU A 50 15.13 23.07 1.25
N ILE A 51 15.18 24.38 1.47
CA ILE A 51 14.93 25.37 0.43
C ILE A 51 16.24 26.07 0.07
N SER A 52 16.64 25.92 -1.18
CA SER A 52 17.73 26.67 -1.79
C SER A 52 17.21 28.01 -2.33
N GLY A 53 18.11 29.02 -2.38
CA GLY A 53 17.76 30.35 -2.87
C GLY A 53 17.04 31.21 -1.83
N THR A 54 16.47 32.33 -2.30
CA THR A 54 15.85 33.38 -1.45
C THR A 54 14.35 33.47 -1.61
N ALA A 55 13.81 32.97 -2.73
CA ALA A 55 12.37 32.99 -2.97
C ALA A 55 11.66 32.00 -2.03
N GLN A 56 10.53 32.43 -1.47
CA GLN A 56 9.69 31.60 -0.58
C GLN A 56 10.43 30.96 0.61
N LYS A 57 11.54 31.57 1.07
CA LYS A 57 12.36 31.03 2.18
C LYS A 57 11.59 30.87 3.49
N ASN A 58 10.54 31.64 3.67
CA ASN A 58 9.60 31.53 4.78
C ASN A 58 8.89 30.16 4.86
N LEU A 59 8.72 29.46 3.71
CA LEU A 59 8.13 28.12 3.65
C LEU A 59 9.06 27.04 4.20
N GLU A 60 10.37 27.27 4.31
CA GLU A 60 11.32 26.25 4.78
C GLU A 60 10.92 25.71 6.15
N ARG A 61 10.62 26.60 7.08
CA ARG A 61 10.18 26.21 8.42
C ARG A 61 8.85 25.46 8.39
N THR A 62 7.92 25.91 7.57
CA THR A 62 6.62 25.23 7.36
C THR A 62 6.84 23.82 6.86
N LEU A 63 7.66 23.64 5.80
CA LEU A 63 7.97 22.33 5.24
C LEU A 63 8.73 21.43 6.23
N GLN A 64 9.63 21.99 7.04
CA GLN A 64 10.42 21.21 8.00
C GLN A 64 9.61 20.72 9.19
N PHE A 65 8.58 21.43 9.61
CA PHE A 65 7.83 21.09 10.83
C PHE A 65 6.38 20.72 10.58
N LYS A 66 5.62 21.53 9.84
CA LYS A 66 4.17 21.36 9.70
C LYS A 66 3.67 21.87 8.35
N PRO A 67 3.79 21.07 7.28
CA PRO A 67 3.36 21.47 5.92
C PRO A 67 1.87 21.81 5.79
N ASN A 68 1.02 21.35 6.72
CA ASN A 68 -0.40 21.71 6.78
C ASN A 68 -0.95 21.55 8.21
N PRO A 69 -2.15 22.08 8.52
CA PRO A 69 -2.73 22.05 9.87
C PRO A 69 -2.90 20.66 10.48
N PHE A 70 -2.94 19.61 9.66
CA PHE A 70 -3.27 18.24 10.08
C PHE A 70 -2.07 17.30 10.16
N MET A 71 -0.92 17.68 9.56
CA MET A 71 0.23 16.79 9.41
C MET A 71 1.53 17.52 9.71
N ASP A 72 2.40 16.87 10.48
CA ASP A 72 3.81 17.17 10.52
C ASP A 72 4.50 16.69 9.24
N THR A 73 5.74 17.07 9.03
CA THR A 73 6.52 16.75 7.83
C THR A 73 6.67 15.24 7.60
N SER A 74 6.92 14.49 8.66
CA SER A 74 7.06 13.04 8.58
C SER A 74 5.76 12.38 8.10
N LYS A 75 4.62 12.77 8.68
CA LYS A 75 3.29 12.29 8.25
C LYS A 75 2.93 12.72 6.84
N PHE A 76 3.31 13.94 6.45
CA PHE A 76 3.08 14.46 5.11
C PHE A 76 3.78 13.61 4.06
N ILE A 77 5.08 13.36 4.22
CA ILE A 77 5.88 12.54 3.31
C ILE A 77 5.40 11.08 3.34
N TYR A 78 5.15 10.54 4.54
CA TYR A 78 4.59 9.18 4.71
C TYR A 78 3.29 9.02 3.92
N ARG A 79 2.39 9.99 4.02
CA ARG A 79 1.10 9.95 3.31
C ARG A 79 1.27 10.03 1.79
N ILE A 80 2.15 10.91 1.29
CA ILE A 80 2.47 10.98 -0.14
C ILE A 80 3.01 9.63 -0.64
N ALA A 81 3.99 9.06 0.06
CA ALA A 81 4.58 7.77 -0.30
C ALA A 81 3.54 6.63 -0.28
N THR A 82 2.62 6.64 0.70
CA THR A 82 1.54 5.66 0.80
C THR A 82 0.54 5.82 -0.35
N ILE A 83 0.06 7.04 -0.61
CA ILE A 83 -0.88 7.31 -1.72
C ILE A 83 -0.26 6.90 -3.05
N LEU A 84 1.01 7.27 -3.28
CA LEU A 84 1.73 6.94 -4.49
C LEU A 84 1.86 5.42 -4.67
N SER A 85 2.20 4.67 -3.61
CA SER A 85 2.33 3.21 -3.68
C SER A 85 1.00 2.49 -3.89
N VAL A 86 -0.10 3.02 -3.32
CA VAL A 86 -1.44 2.41 -3.45
C VAL A 86 -2.09 2.72 -4.78
N ASN A 87 -1.94 3.97 -5.26
CA ASN A 87 -2.70 4.48 -6.39
C ASN A 87 -1.85 4.79 -7.62
N ASN A 88 -0.52 4.66 -7.52
CA ASN A 88 0.46 5.03 -8.54
C ASN A 88 0.38 6.50 -9.00
N THR A 89 -0.43 7.28 -8.32
CA THR A 89 -0.61 8.72 -8.53
C THR A 89 -0.86 9.40 -7.19
N CYS A 90 -0.24 10.55 -6.97
CA CYS A 90 -0.51 11.42 -5.83
C CYS A 90 -0.51 12.87 -6.30
N PHE A 91 -1.59 13.59 -6.03
CA PHE A 91 -1.65 15.03 -6.27
C PHE A 91 -1.31 15.79 -5.01
N ILE A 92 -0.53 16.86 -5.16
CA ILE A 92 -0.17 17.78 -4.09
C ILE A 92 -0.69 19.14 -4.48
N VAL A 93 -1.48 19.77 -3.60
CA VAL A 93 -2.03 21.10 -3.84
C VAL A 93 -1.49 22.11 -2.85
N PRO A 94 -1.29 23.38 -3.28
CA PRO A 94 -0.90 24.45 -2.39
C PRO A 94 -2.06 24.83 -1.48
N ILE A 95 -1.74 25.22 -0.26
CA ILE A 95 -2.66 25.87 0.67
C ILE A 95 -2.28 27.36 0.71
N GLU A 96 -3.25 28.20 0.43
CA GLU A 96 -3.08 29.66 0.40
C GLU A 96 -3.84 30.33 1.52
N ASP A 97 -3.33 31.47 1.96
CA ASP A 97 -4.03 32.39 2.86
C ASP A 97 -5.11 33.20 2.10
N GLU A 98 -5.81 34.05 2.82
CA GLU A 98 -6.86 34.94 2.27
C GLU A 98 -6.32 35.93 1.23
N PHE A 99 -5.03 36.20 1.22
CA PHE A 99 -4.34 37.14 0.33
C PHE A 99 -3.68 36.43 -0.87
N GLY A 100 -3.80 35.09 -0.96
CA GLY A 100 -3.17 34.28 -2.00
C GLY A 100 -1.70 33.92 -1.72
N GLY A 101 -1.22 34.20 -0.49
CA GLY A 101 0.10 33.77 -0.06
C GLY A 101 0.16 32.28 0.22
N LEU A 102 1.22 31.62 -0.27
CA LEU A 102 1.42 30.19 -0.07
C LEU A 102 1.83 29.92 1.38
N ILE A 103 1.03 29.14 2.10
CA ILE A 103 1.24 28.81 3.52
C ILE A 103 1.49 27.31 3.78
N GLY A 104 1.31 26.44 2.79
CA GLY A 104 1.55 25.02 2.95
C GLY A 104 1.10 24.17 1.79
N TYR A 105 1.04 22.83 2.01
CA TYR A 105 0.72 21.85 0.99
C TYR A 105 -0.14 20.73 1.54
N TYR A 106 -0.99 20.16 0.69
CA TYR A 106 -1.87 19.06 1.07
C TYR A 106 -1.87 17.95 0.00
N PRO A 107 -1.64 16.67 0.37
CA PRO A 107 -1.70 15.55 -0.56
C PRO A 107 -3.14 15.07 -0.73
N LEU A 108 -3.58 14.93 -1.98
CA LEU A 108 -4.92 14.48 -2.35
C LEU A 108 -4.93 13.03 -2.83
N LEU A 109 -6.03 12.35 -2.54
CA LEU A 109 -6.31 11.01 -3.05
C LEU A 109 -6.82 11.10 -4.49
N PRO A 110 -6.19 10.40 -5.45
CA PRO A 110 -6.57 10.48 -6.87
C PRO A 110 -7.98 9.95 -7.16
N GLN A 111 -8.53 9.05 -6.32
CA GLN A 111 -9.91 8.57 -6.47
C GLN A 111 -10.99 9.67 -6.39
N ARG A 112 -10.63 10.83 -5.84
CA ARG A 112 -11.52 11.99 -5.71
C ARG A 112 -11.13 13.11 -6.64
N CYS A 113 -10.16 12.88 -7.52
CA CYS A 113 -9.59 13.85 -8.44
C CYS A 113 -10.00 13.53 -9.87
N GLU A 114 -10.31 14.55 -10.63
CA GLU A 114 -10.58 14.48 -12.06
C GLU A 114 -9.82 15.60 -12.74
N VAL A 115 -9.20 15.33 -13.88
CA VAL A 115 -8.62 16.38 -14.72
C VAL A 115 -9.69 16.84 -15.69
N VAL A 116 -10.00 18.12 -15.67
CA VAL A 116 -11.06 18.74 -16.46
C VAL A 116 -10.50 19.91 -17.25
N GLU A 117 -11.08 20.18 -18.41
CA GLU A 117 -10.73 21.32 -19.23
C GLU A 117 -11.69 22.48 -18.96
N TYR A 118 -11.16 23.68 -18.75
CA TYR A 118 -11.93 24.92 -18.68
C TYR A 118 -11.20 26.02 -19.45
N ASN A 119 -11.91 26.64 -20.43
CA ASN A 119 -11.33 27.64 -21.33
C ASN A 119 -10.03 27.22 -22.04
N GLY A 120 -9.91 25.93 -22.40
CA GLY A 120 -8.72 25.39 -23.07
C GLY A 120 -7.54 25.11 -22.17
N ALA A 121 -7.66 25.32 -20.85
CA ALA A 121 -6.64 24.98 -19.86
C ALA A 121 -7.07 23.78 -18.98
N PRO A 122 -6.14 22.92 -18.57
CA PRO A 122 -6.43 21.82 -17.65
C PRO A 122 -6.56 22.33 -16.22
N PHE A 123 -7.51 21.75 -15.48
CA PHE A 123 -7.74 21.96 -14.05
C PHE A 123 -7.83 20.62 -13.33
N LEU A 124 -7.33 20.57 -12.12
CA LEU A 124 -7.62 19.47 -11.21
C LEU A 124 -8.88 19.78 -10.41
N ARG A 125 -9.92 18.97 -10.59
CA ARG A 125 -11.17 19.03 -9.83
C ARG A 125 -11.17 17.98 -8.73
N TYR A 126 -11.37 18.41 -7.49
CA TYR A 126 -11.45 17.54 -6.32
C TYR A 126 -12.87 17.54 -5.74
N THR A 127 -13.39 16.35 -5.44
CA THR A 127 -14.67 16.15 -4.78
C THR A 127 -14.49 15.86 -3.30
N PHE A 128 -14.97 16.75 -2.45
CA PHE A 128 -14.96 16.58 -0.99
C PHE A 128 -15.96 15.49 -0.55
N GLY A 129 -15.78 14.98 0.69
CA GLY A 129 -16.71 14.02 1.28
C GLY A 129 -18.14 14.56 1.46
N SER A 130 -18.30 15.89 1.53
CA SER A 130 -19.59 16.60 1.55
C SER A 130 -20.29 16.66 0.18
N GLY A 131 -19.64 16.17 -0.88
CA GLY A 131 -20.11 16.34 -2.27
C GLY A 131 -19.76 17.68 -2.91
N GLN A 132 -19.21 18.63 -2.16
CA GLN A 132 -18.71 19.89 -2.71
C GLN A 132 -17.52 19.64 -3.63
N LYS A 133 -17.37 20.43 -4.67
CA LYS A 133 -16.27 20.34 -5.63
C LYS A 133 -15.45 21.63 -5.60
N ALA A 134 -14.13 21.47 -5.68
CA ALA A 134 -13.19 22.57 -5.89
C ALA A 134 -12.30 22.24 -7.08
N ALA A 135 -11.86 23.24 -7.81
CA ALA A 135 -10.91 23.07 -8.89
C ALA A 135 -9.77 24.09 -8.76
N ILE A 136 -8.58 23.64 -9.16
CA ILE A 136 -7.37 24.44 -9.19
C ILE A 136 -6.70 24.27 -10.56
N GLU A 137 -6.04 25.29 -11.05
CA GLU A 137 -5.22 25.24 -12.27
C GLU A 137 -4.20 24.12 -12.17
N PHE A 138 -4.10 23.29 -13.20
CA PHE A 138 -3.25 22.10 -13.16
C PHE A 138 -1.75 22.43 -13.02
N GLU A 139 -1.31 23.57 -13.58
CA GLU A 139 0.07 24.06 -13.46
C GLU A 139 0.51 24.29 -12.00
N ARG A 140 -0.45 24.54 -11.12
CA ARG A 140 -0.20 24.77 -9.67
C ARG A 140 -0.29 23.49 -8.85
N VAL A 141 -0.54 22.35 -9.49
CA VAL A 141 -0.67 21.05 -8.84
C VAL A 141 0.61 20.27 -9.00
N GLY A 142 1.15 19.78 -7.89
CA GLY A 142 2.21 18.80 -7.92
C GLY A 142 1.64 17.42 -8.26
N VAL A 143 2.19 16.76 -9.28
CA VAL A 143 1.77 15.43 -9.71
C VAL A 143 2.94 14.47 -9.55
N MET A 144 2.77 13.47 -8.69
CA MET A 144 3.71 12.35 -8.56
C MET A 144 3.07 11.10 -9.16
N THR A 145 3.81 10.39 -10.00
CA THR A 145 3.34 9.19 -10.69
C THR A 145 4.34 8.05 -10.59
N GLN A 146 3.84 6.82 -10.56
CA GLN A 146 4.60 5.58 -10.78
C GLN A 146 3.93 4.79 -11.90
N PHE A 147 4.72 3.97 -12.61
CA PHE A 147 4.20 3.15 -13.73
C PHE A 147 3.41 3.96 -14.75
N GLN A 148 3.88 5.16 -15.07
CA GLN A 148 3.23 6.02 -16.08
C GLN A 148 3.56 5.50 -17.48
N TYR A 149 2.51 5.21 -18.27
CA TYR A 149 2.67 4.67 -19.61
C TYR A 149 1.65 5.23 -20.62
N THR A 150 0.34 5.03 -20.36
CA THR A 150 -0.71 5.38 -21.35
C THR A 150 -1.32 6.75 -21.10
N ASP A 151 -1.17 7.30 -19.91
CA ASP A 151 -1.84 8.52 -19.46
C ASP A 151 -0.82 9.57 -19.03
N ASP A 152 -1.05 10.83 -19.42
CA ASP A 152 -0.17 11.96 -19.11
C ASP A 152 -0.35 12.46 -17.66
N PHE A 153 -1.47 12.17 -17.02
CA PHE A 153 -1.84 12.69 -15.70
C PHE A 153 -1.81 11.64 -14.60
N PHE A 154 -2.02 10.36 -14.97
CA PHE A 154 -2.14 9.26 -14.01
C PHE A 154 -1.14 8.15 -14.31
N GLY A 155 -0.62 7.55 -13.24
CA GLY A 155 0.10 6.29 -13.31
C GLY A 155 -0.87 5.13 -13.57
N GLU A 156 -0.34 4.06 -14.15
CA GLU A 156 -1.09 2.82 -14.40
C GLU A 156 -1.60 2.21 -13.10
N SER A 157 -2.71 1.50 -13.21
CA SER A 157 -3.28 0.82 -12.05
C SER A 157 -2.43 -0.39 -11.62
N ASN A 158 -2.57 -0.80 -10.36
CA ASN A 158 -1.92 -2.02 -9.83
C ASN A 158 -2.54 -3.33 -10.35
N ALA A 159 -3.17 -3.33 -11.54
CA ALA A 159 -3.80 -4.49 -12.15
C ALA A 159 -2.83 -5.67 -12.35
N ALA A 160 -1.57 -5.37 -12.62
CA ALA A 160 -0.52 -6.38 -12.79
C ALA A 160 -0.32 -7.25 -11.54
N LEU A 161 -0.59 -6.74 -10.35
CA LEU A 161 -0.48 -7.48 -9.10
C LEU A 161 -1.71 -8.37 -8.80
N ARG A 162 -2.83 -8.17 -9.49
CA ARG A 162 -4.10 -8.88 -9.22
C ARG A 162 -3.97 -10.41 -9.21
N PRO A 163 -3.29 -11.07 -10.16
CA PRO A 163 -3.15 -12.54 -10.14
C PRO A 163 -2.43 -13.04 -8.89
N THR A 164 -1.36 -12.35 -8.48
CA THR A 164 -0.59 -12.70 -7.27
C THR A 164 -1.45 -12.52 -6.01
N MET A 165 -2.24 -11.46 -5.92
CA MET A 165 -3.16 -11.23 -4.80
C MET A 165 -4.28 -12.27 -4.72
N GLN A 166 -4.85 -12.67 -5.84
CA GLN A 166 -5.83 -13.75 -5.91
C GLN A 166 -5.23 -15.09 -5.44
N LEU A 167 -3.98 -15.35 -5.81
CA LEU A 167 -3.27 -16.55 -5.39
C LEU A 167 -3.05 -16.57 -3.87
N ILE A 168 -2.62 -15.45 -3.27
CA ILE A 168 -2.47 -15.29 -1.81
C ILE A 168 -3.81 -15.54 -1.10
N HIS A 169 -4.88 -14.92 -1.59
CA HIS A 169 -6.22 -15.09 -1.02
C HIS A 169 -6.66 -16.57 -1.06
N THR A 170 -6.49 -17.23 -2.22
CA THR A 170 -6.84 -18.63 -2.38
C THR A 170 -6.02 -19.55 -1.46
N GLN A 171 -4.73 -19.29 -1.31
CA GLN A 171 -3.87 -20.03 -0.37
C GLN A 171 -4.32 -19.84 1.08
N ASN A 172 -4.61 -18.61 1.51
CA ASN A 172 -5.10 -18.33 2.85
C ASN A 172 -6.42 -19.06 3.12
N GLN A 173 -7.35 -19.07 2.15
CA GLN A 173 -8.58 -19.85 2.24
C GLN A 173 -8.32 -21.36 2.33
N GLY A 174 -7.34 -21.86 1.57
CA GLY A 174 -6.90 -23.26 1.62
C GLY A 174 -6.37 -23.63 3.01
N ILE A 175 -5.55 -22.76 3.62
CA ILE A 175 -5.01 -22.95 4.98
C ILE A 175 -6.16 -22.92 6.00
N ILE A 176 -7.05 -21.93 5.94
CA ILE A 176 -8.20 -21.81 6.85
C ILE A 176 -9.07 -23.07 6.77
N ASN A 177 -9.38 -23.53 5.55
CA ASN A 177 -10.18 -24.73 5.33
C ASN A 177 -9.42 -25.99 5.79
N GLY A 178 -8.11 -26.05 5.56
CA GLY A 178 -7.24 -27.13 6.07
C GLY A 178 -7.29 -27.22 7.58
N VAL A 179 -7.13 -26.11 8.29
CA VAL A 179 -7.22 -26.04 9.76
C VAL A 179 -8.60 -26.45 10.25
N LYS A 180 -9.68 -25.90 9.67
CA LYS A 180 -11.06 -26.27 10.04
C LYS A 180 -11.36 -27.74 9.79
N ASN A 181 -10.85 -28.31 8.71
CA ASN A 181 -11.07 -29.71 8.35
C ASN A 181 -10.20 -30.66 9.19
N SER A 182 -9.00 -30.26 9.58
CA SER A 182 -8.15 -31.06 10.47
C SER A 182 -8.69 -31.17 11.89
N ALA A 183 -9.41 -30.16 12.35
CA ALA A 183 -10.08 -30.16 13.64
C ALA A 183 -11.35 -31.02 13.66
N SER A 184 -11.88 -31.42 12.50
CA SER A 184 -13.09 -32.25 12.41
C SER A 184 -12.71 -33.71 12.15
N ILE A 185 -13.01 -34.59 13.09
CA ILE A 185 -12.89 -36.04 12.90
C ILE A 185 -13.93 -36.48 11.87
N ARG A 186 -13.47 -37.11 10.78
CA ARG A 186 -14.32 -37.60 9.72
C ARG A 186 -14.28 -39.11 9.68
N PHE A 187 -15.43 -39.73 9.56
CA PHE A 187 -15.57 -41.16 9.45
C PHE A 187 -16.26 -41.55 8.15
N LEU A 188 -15.81 -42.64 7.56
CA LEU A 188 -16.53 -43.35 6.51
C LEU A 188 -17.29 -44.49 7.18
N ALA A 189 -18.60 -44.38 7.28
CA ALA A 189 -19.48 -45.38 7.86
C ALA A 189 -20.21 -46.14 6.75
N LYS A 190 -19.95 -47.44 6.65
CA LYS A 190 -20.70 -48.33 5.71
C LYS A 190 -21.93 -48.85 6.40
N VAL A 191 -23.13 -48.61 5.85
CA VAL A 191 -24.39 -49.11 6.36
C VAL A 191 -24.63 -50.53 5.86
N ALA A 192 -25.02 -51.43 6.75
CA ALA A 192 -25.20 -52.84 6.41
C ALA A 192 -26.43 -53.09 5.47
N ASN A 193 -27.46 -52.25 5.60
CA ASN A 193 -28.69 -52.37 4.83
C ASN A 193 -28.93 -51.12 3.98
N MET A 194 -29.65 -51.29 2.85
CA MET A 194 -30.03 -50.16 1.98
C MET A 194 -31.07 -49.27 2.70
N LEU A 195 -30.67 -48.02 3.01
CA LEU A 195 -31.48 -47.02 3.65
C LEU A 195 -32.03 -46.01 2.63
N LYS A 196 -33.19 -45.42 2.92
CA LYS A 196 -33.68 -44.27 2.15
C LYS A 196 -32.83 -43.03 2.49
N PRO A 197 -32.72 -42.05 1.56
CA PRO A 197 -31.94 -40.85 1.78
C PRO A 197 -32.26 -40.08 3.06
N GLU A 198 -33.53 -40.09 3.46
CA GLU A 198 -34.02 -39.46 4.68
C GLU A 198 -33.49 -40.14 5.95
N ASP A 199 -33.44 -41.47 5.93
CA ASP A 199 -32.95 -42.29 7.03
C ASP A 199 -31.44 -42.14 7.18
N ILE A 200 -30.71 -42.06 6.09
CA ILE A 200 -29.26 -41.77 6.09
C ILE A 200 -28.98 -40.43 6.75
N THR A 201 -29.81 -39.40 6.48
CA THR A 201 -29.66 -38.08 7.09
C THR A 201 -29.95 -38.09 8.59
N LYS A 202 -30.95 -38.84 9.04
CA LYS A 202 -31.28 -39.04 10.47
C LYS A 202 -30.17 -39.76 11.21
N GLU A 203 -29.71 -40.88 10.67
CA GLU A 203 -28.61 -41.66 11.27
C GLU A 203 -27.29 -40.89 11.31
N ARG A 204 -26.99 -40.10 10.28
CA ARG A 204 -25.80 -39.21 10.30
C ARG A 204 -25.88 -38.19 11.44
N LYS A 205 -27.06 -37.54 11.61
CA LYS A 205 -27.21 -36.54 12.67
C LYS A 205 -27.13 -37.21 14.06
N ARG A 206 -27.69 -38.37 14.24
CA ARG A 206 -27.64 -39.16 15.48
C ARG A 206 -26.21 -39.55 15.78
N PHE A 207 -25.50 -40.18 14.84
CA PHE A 207 -24.10 -40.58 15.01
C PHE A 207 -23.19 -39.40 15.35
N THR A 208 -23.40 -38.24 14.71
CA THR A 208 -22.64 -37.03 15.00
C THR A 208 -22.93 -36.50 16.41
N ALA A 209 -24.19 -36.49 16.84
CA ALA A 209 -24.58 -36.04 18.17
C ALA A 209 -24.02 -36.96 19.26
N ASP A 210 -24.10 -38.28 19.06
CA ASP A 210 -23.72 -39.26 20.07
C ASP A 210 -22.17 -39.40 20.20
N ASN A 211 -21.43 -39.26 19.11
CA ASN A 211 -20.00 -39.60 19.09
C ASN A 211 -19.04 -38.40 18.84
N LEU A 212 -19.51 -37.32 18.20
CA LEU A 212 -18.67 -36.21 17.76
C LEU A 212 -19.06 -34.89 18.42
N SER A 213 -19.93 -34.89 19.43
CA SER A 213 -20.21 -33.68 20.22
C SER A 213 -19.00 -33.30 21.08
N ALA A 214 -18.80 -31.99 21.32
CA ALA A 214 -17.75 -31.47 22.18
C ALA A 214 -17.84 -32.02 23.66
N GLU A 215 -18.99 -32.57 24.02
CA GLU A 215 -19.23 -33.16 25.34
C GLU A 215 -18.66 -34.57 25.46
N ASN A 216 -18.42 -35.27 24.35
CA ASN A 216 -17.83 -36.61 24.37
C ASN A 216 -16.31 -36.53 24.50
N GLN A 217 -15.82 -36.32 25.72
CA GLN A 217 -14.37 -36.25 26.05
C GLN A 217 -13.71 -37.63 26.14
N SER A 218 -14.45 -38.74 26.04
CA SER A 218 -13.93 -40.08 26.19
C SER A 218 -13.05 -40.59 25.04
N GLY A 219 -13.14 -39.95 23.88
CA GLY A 219 -12.42 -40.36 22.65
C GLY A 219 -12.92 -41.72 22.11
N MET A 220 -13.94 -42.32 22.73
CA MET A 220 -14.46 -43.62 22.32
C MET A 220 -15.71 -43.44 21.46
N VAL A 221 -15.70 -44.02 20.24
CA VAL A 221 -16.80 -44.07 19.30
C VAL A 221 -17.49 -45.43 19.41
N ILE A 222 -18.75 -45.43 19.84
CA ILE A 222 -19.58 -46.64 19.91
C ILE A 222 -20.63 -46.56 18.80
N TYR A 223 -20.78 -47.61 18.02
CA TYR A 223 -21.76 -47.70 16.95
C TYR A 223 -22.53 -49.01 16.96
N ASP A 224 -23.76 -48.95 16.49
CA ASP A 224 -24.69 -50.06 16.45
C ASP A 224 -24.40 -51.00 15.27
N ALA A 225 -24.86 -52.25 15.32
CA ALA A 225 -24.77 -53.25 14.26
C ALA A 225 -25.32 -52.84 12.90
N LYS A 226 -26.01 -51.69 12.83
CA LYS A 226 -26.46 -51.06 11.59
C LYS A 226 -25.28 -50.60 10.70
N PHE A 227 -24.09 -50.33 11.27
CA PHE A 227 -22.91 -49.96 10.54
C PHE A 227 -22.04 -51.19 10.38
N ALA A 228 -21.80 -51.61 9.13
CA ALA A 228 -20.96 -52.78 8.82
C ALA A 228 -19.47 -52.46 9.04
N ASP A 229 -19.07 -51.23 8.86
CA ASP A 229 -17.69 -50.79 9.03
C ASP A 229 -17.65 -49.25 9.26
N VAL A 230 -16.81 -48.78 10.18
CA VAL A 230 -16.56 -47.35 10.44
C VAL A 230 -15.08 -47.13 10.45
N LYS A 231 -14.58 -46.41 9.44
CA LYS A 231 -13.16 -46.08 9.33
C LYS A 231 -12.93 -44.60 9.48
N PRO A 232 -11.95 -44.19 10.29
CA PRO A 232 -11.54 -42.80 10.30
C PRO A 232 -10.95 -42.43 8.94
N ILE A 233 -11.36 -41.31 8.40
CA ILE A 233 -10.71 -40.73 7.22
C ILE A 233 -9.53 -39.90 7.75
N GLU A 234 -8.33 -40.36 7.49
CA GLU A 234 -7.13 -39.55 7.73
C GLU A 234 -7.20 -38.30 6.83
N SER A 235 -7.58 -37.21 7.42
CA SER A 235 -7.49 -35.91 6.75
C SER A 235 -6.01 -35.54 6.67
N LYS A 236 -5.40 -35.72 5.51
CA LYS A 236 -4.09 -35.10 5.27
C LYS A 236 -4.33 -33.59 5.29
N PRO A 237 -3.73 -32.86 6.25
CA PRO A 237 -3.88 -31.41 6.26
C PRO A 237 -3.35 -30.87 4.94
N PHE A 238 -4.09 -29.93 4.35
CA PHE A 238 -3.59 -29.22 3.19
C PHE A 238 -2.37 -28.40 3.64
N THR A 239 -1.18 -28.88 3.32
CA THR A 239 0.07 -28.17 3.59
C THR A 239 0.42 -27.39 2.34
N VAL A 240 0.37 -26.06 2.45
CA VAL A 240 0.94 -25.20 1.41
C VAL A 240 2.44 -25.44 1.38
N ASN A 241 3.01 -25.60 0.20
CA ASN A 241 4.45 -25.75 0.05
C ASN A 241 5.13 -24.43 0.49
N ALA A 242 5.99 -24.50 1.49
CA ALA A 242 6.69 -23.33 2.04
C ALA A 242 7.51 -22.58 0.98
N ALA A 243 8.09 -23.29 0.02
CA ALA A 243 8.82 -22.67 -1.08
C ALA A 243 7.91 -21.87 -2.02
N GLN A 244 6.70 -22.37 -2.29
CA GLN A 244 5.71 -21.63 -3.08
C GLN A 244 5.22 -20.37 -2.35
N MET A 245 4.99 -20.46 -1.03
CA MET A 245 4.65 -19.27 -0.24
C MET A 245 5.77 -18.24 -0.25
N ALA A 246 7.01 -18.66 -0.08
CA ALA A 246 8.16 -17.75 -0.13
C ALA A 246 8.25 -17.05 -1.49
N GLN A 247 8.08 -17.79 -2.59
CA GLN A 247 8.11 -17.22 -3.95
C GLN A 247 6.98 -16.21 -4.20
N ILE A 248 5.78 -16.45 -3.69
CA ILE A 248 4.66 -15.52 -3.84
C ILE A 248 4.90 -14.25 -3.03
N ASN A 249 5.42 -14.36 -1.81
CA ASN A 249 5.78 -13.21 -1.00
C ASN A 249 6.88 -12.38 -1.68
N GLU A 250 7.89 -13.05 -2.25
CA GLU A 250 8.96 -12.41 -3.00
C GLU A 250 8.43 -11.65 -4.24
N ASN A 251 7.47 -12.21 -4.96
CA ASN A 251 6.83 -11.51 -6.08
C ASN A 251 6.14 -10.21 -5.65
N VAL A 252 5.49 -10.18 -4.49
CA VAL A 252 4.91 -8.97 -3.92
C VAL A 252 6.01 -7.98 -3.53
N PHE A 253 7.08 -8.45 -2.87
CA PHE A 253 8.18 -7.59 -2.46
C PHE A 253 8.89 -6.97 -3.67
N ASN A 254 9.15 -7.76 -4.71
CA ASN A 254 9.75 -7.31 -5.95
C ASN A 254 8.89 -6.25 -6.66
N TYR A 255 7.54 -6.42 -6.65
CA TYR A 255 6.62 -5.43 -7.20
C TYR A 255 6.72 -4.07 -6.50
N PHE A 256 6.89 -4.06 -5.17
CA PHE A 256 7.07 -2.83 -4.40
C PHE A 256 8.53 -2.38 -4.30
N GLY A 257 9.47 -3.09 -4.91
CA GLY A 257 10.90 -2.75 -4.88
C GLY A 257 11.49 -2.86 -3.48
N THR A 258 11.15 -3.91 -2.74
CA THR A 258 11.67 -4.17 -1.39
C THR A 258 12.04 -5.66 -1.24
N ASN A 259 12.58 -6.06 -0.09
CA ASN A 259 12.86 -7.44 0.23
C ASN A 259 12.53 -7.76 1.71
N ALA A 260 12.57 -9.02 2.08
CA ALA A 260 12.27 -9.45 3.43
C ALA A 260 13.24 -8.87 4.48
N GLY A 261 14.52 -8.66 4.13
CA GLY A 261 15.53 -8.06 5.02
C GLY A 261 15.16 -6.63 5.40
N ILE A 262 14.77 -5.81 4.41
CA ILE A 262 14.32 -4.42 4.63
C ILE A 262 13.04 -4.38 5.47
N LEU A 263 12.06 -5.25 5.18
CA LEU A 263 10.80 -5.32 5.93
C LEU A 263 11.00 -5.69 7.41
N GLN A 264 11.94 -6.60 7.68
CA GLN A 264 12.23 -7.09 9.03
C GLN A 264 13.28 -6.24 9.77
N ASN A 265 13.81 -5.18 9.16
CA ASN A 265 14.93 -4.39 9.65
C ASN A 265 16.19 -5.24 9.93
N LYS A 266 16.41 -6.29 9.11
CA LYS A 266 17.54 -7.21 9.15
C LYS A 266 18.31 -7.18 7.83
N TYR A 267 18.72 -6.00 7.42
CA TYR A 267 19.41 -5.78 6.15
C TYR A 267 20.89 -5.53 6.38
N THR A 268 21.68 -5.91 5.40
CA THR A 268 23.09 -5.57 5.29
C THR A 268 23.26 -4.12 4.76
N GLU A 269 24.46 -3.58 4.86
CA GLU A 269 24.77 -2.25 4.33
C GLU A 269 24.55 -2.18 2.80
N ASP A 270 24.95 -3.23 2.08
CA ASP A 270 24.77 -3.33 0.64
C ASP A 270 23.28 -3.37 0.24
N GLU A 271 22.48 -4.16 0.94
CA GLU A 271 21.02 -4.22 0.74
C GLU A 271 20.36 -2.87 1.00
N TRP A 272 20.83 -2.17 2.04
CA TRP A 272 20.33 -0.84 2.35
C TRP A 272 20.70 0.18 1.26
N ASN A 273 21.95 0.19 0.82
CA ASN A 273 22.42 1.10 -0.23
C ASN A 273 21.64 0.86 -1.53
N ALA A 274 21.50 -0.40 -1.94
CA ALA A 274 20.71 -0.76 -3.13
C ALA A 274 19.25 -0.33 -3.01
N TYR A 275 18.62 -0.53 -1.84
CA TYR A 275 17.25 -0.09 -1.59
C TYR A 275 17.11 1.43 -1.59
N TYR A 276 18.07 2.12 -0.97
CA TYR A 276 18.09 3.59 -0.95
C TYR A 276 18.21 4.16 -2.36
N GLU A 277 19.19 3.74 -3.11
CA GLU A 277 19.44 4.23 -4.48
C GLU A 277 18.35 3.80 -5.48
N GLY A 278 17.80 2.62 -5.32
CA GLY A 278 16.76 2.09 -6.22
C GLY A 278 15.32 2.51 -5.90
N LYS A 279 15.01 2.92 -4.66
CA LYS A 279 13.64 3.21 -4.24
C LYS A 279 13.46 4.56 -3.56
N ILE A 280 14.30 4.88 -2.55
CA ILE A 280 14.12 6.10 -1.75
C ILE A 280 14.61 7.33 -2.50
N GLU A 281 15.76 7.26 -3.12
CA GLU A 281 16.36 8.38 -3.84
C GLU A 281 15.53 8.82 -5.07
N PRO A 282 15.05 7.92 -5.94
CA PRO A 282 14.16 8.30 -7.04
C PRO A 282 12.85 8.98 -6.54
N PHE A 283 12.29 8.50 -5.45
CA PHE A 283 11.13 9.16 -4.82
C PHE A 283 11.49 10.56 -4.32
N ALA A 284 12.63 10.73 -3.64
CA ALA A 284 13.09 12.02 -3.15
C ALA A 284 13.36 13.01 -4.28
N ILE A 285 13.96 12.55 -5.38
CA ILE A 285 14.21 13.36 -6.59
C ILE A 285 12.88 13.80 -7.21
N GLN A 286 11.94 12.88 -7.43
CA GLN A 286 10.64 13.21 -7.99
C GLN A 286 9.88 14.19 -7.10
N LEU A 287 9.84 13.96 -5.79
CA LEU A 287 9.19 14.86 -4.83
C LEU A 287 9.83 16.25 -4.85
N SER A 288 11.17 16.33 -4.91
CA SER A 288 11.92 17.59 -4.98
C SER A 288 11.56 18.39 -6.24
N LEU A 289 11.55 17.73 -7.39
CA LEU A 289 11.21 18.37 -8.68
C LEU A 289 9.75 18.82 -8.70
N VAL A 290 8.83 17.97 -8.27
CA VAL A 290 7.40 18.27 -8.23
C VAL A 290 7.13 19.47 -7.30
N MET A 291 7.67 19.45 -6.09
CA MET A 291 7.50 20.54 -5.12
C MET A 291 8.13 21.84 -5.60
N SER A 292 9.29 21.77 -6.24
CA SER A 292 9.94 22.96 -6.81
C SER A 292 9.13 23.55 -7.96
N ASN A 293 8.69 22.73 -8.92
CA ASN A 293 7.98 23.21 -10.11
C ASN A 293 6.59 23.79 -9.76
N MET A 294 5.89 23.25 -8.75
CA MET A 294 4.59 23.80 -8.33
C MET A 294 4.71 25.06 -7.47
N THR A 295 5.89 25.31 -6.89
CA THR A 295 6.12 26.42 -5.95
C THR A 295 6.72 27.63 -6.63
N TYR A 296 7.66 27.41 -7.54
CA TYR A 296 8.46 28.47 -8.16
C TYR A 296 8.10 28.67 -9.62
N THR A 297 8.15 29.91 -10.06
CA THR A 297 8.08 30.27 -11.48
C THR A 297 9.36 29.83 -12.21
N ALA A 298 9.30 29.67 -13.54
CA ALA A 298 10.46 29.31 -14.34
C ALA A 298 11.64 30.28 -14.13
N ARG A 299 11.35 31.58 -13.89
CA ARG A 299 12.36 32.59 -13.59
C ARG A 299 13.04 32.33 -12.24
N GLU A 300 12.27 32.03 -11.20
CA GLU A 300 12.80 31.75 -9.88
C GLU A 300 13.64 30.47 -9.86
N LEU A 301 13.21 29.42 -10.59
CA LEU A 301 13.99 28.20 -10.77
C LEU A 301 15.33 28.50 -11.46
N SER A 302 15.36 29.37 -12.46
CA SER A 302 16.61 29.76 -13.17
C SER A 302 17.61 30.49 -12.27
N PHE A 303 17.16 31.09 -11.16
CA PHE A 303 18.02 31.72 -10.13
C PHE A 303 18.47 30.72 -9.04
N GLY A 304 18.23 29.43 -9.20
CA GLY A 304 18.66 28.37 -8.29
C GLY A 304 17.76 28.21 -7.06
N ASN A 305 16.53 28.72 -7.09
CA ASN A 305 15.54 28.41 -6.08
C ASN A 305 15.03 26.97 -6.31
N ALA A 306 15.03 26.17 -5.26
CA ALA A 306 14.56 24.79 -5.31
C ALA A 306 14.14 24.29 -3.94
N ILE A 307 13.21 23.34 -3.91
CA ILE A 307 12.89 22.53 -2.73
C ILE A 307 13.52 21.16 -2.95
N THR A 308 14.39 20.75 -2.03
CA THR A 308 15.05 19.46 -2.08
C THR A 308 14.69 18.62 -0.88
N PHE A 309 14.50 17.31 -1.10
CA PHE A 309 14.26 16.33 -0.05
C PHE A 309 15.48 15.41 0.02
N THR A 310 16.22 15.49 1.11
CA THR A 310 17.47 14.73 1.28
C THR A 310 17.41 13.83 2.50
N ALA A 311 18.07 12.67 2.42
CA ALA A 311 18.31 11.86 3.61
C ALA A 311 19.55 12.37 4.34
N ASN A 312 19.52 12.37 5.64
CA ASN A 312 20.71 12.65 6.45
C ASN A 312 21.64 11.43 6.38
N ARG A 313 22.51 11.37 5.38
CA ARG A 313 23.46 10.25 5.17
C ARG A 313 24.40 10.03 6.36
N LEU A 314 24.68 11.03 7.17
CA LEU A 314 25.53 10.90 8.37
C LEU A 314 24.96 9.93 9.42
N GLN A 315 23.66 9.68 9.43
CA GLN A 315 23.03 8.66 10.30
C GLN A 315 23.21 7.24 9.81
N TYR A 316 23.62 7.06 8.53
CA TYR A 316 23.77 5.77 7.88
C TYR A 316 25.25 5.48 7.50
N ALA A 317 26.17 6.42 7.77
CA ALA A 317 27.59 6.14 7.69
C ALA A 317 27.91 5.02 8.70
N SER A 318 28.35 3.86 8.22
CA SER A 318 28.63 2.72 9.06
C SER A 318 29.68 3.06 10.10
N CYS A 319 29.62 2.39 11.24
CA CYS A 319 30.66 2.49 12.27
C CYS A 319 32.09 2.19 11.73
N LEU A 320 32.22 1.54 10.58
CA LEU A 320 33.48 1.27 9.92
C LEU A 320 34.27 2.53 9.53
N LEU A 321 33.59 3.63 9.22
CA LEU A 321 34.27 4.93 8.99
C LEU A 321 34.91 5.53 10.26
N TYR A 322 34.42 5.15 11.42
CA TYR A 322 34.95 5.60 12.71
C TYR A 322 35.99 4.64 13.30
N THR A 323 36.14 3.42 12.73
CA THR A 323 37.09 2.41 13.20
C THR A 323 38.35 2.31 12.32
N SER A 324 38.43 3.06 11.22
CA SER A 324 39.69 3.20 10.48
C SER A 324 40.67 4.00 11.31
N PRO A 325 41.81 3.41 11.73
CA PRO A 325 42.80 4.16 12.46
C PRO A 325 43.26 5.36 11.66
N SER A 326 43.29 6.52 12.29
CA SER A 326 43.76 7.74 11.66
C SER A 326 45.19 7.53 11.17
N PRO A 327 45.58 8.07 10.01
CA PRO A 327 46.98 8.05 9.57
C PRO A 327 47.98 8.60 10.61
N ARG A 328 47.49 9.28 11.64
CA ARG A 328 48.30 9.76 12.78
C ARG A 328 48.59 8.72 13.84
N ASP A 329 47.93 7.57 13.81
CA ASP A 329 48.14 6.50 14.79
C ASP A 329 49.31 5.58 14.42
N TYR A 330 49.99 5.84 13.28
CA TYR A 330 51.17 5.17 12.80
C TYR A 330 52.46 6.06 12.79
N ALA A 331 52.44 7.17 13.52
CA ALA A 331 53.61 8.05 13.63
C ALA A 331 54.31 7.90 15.00
#